data_82cfd2fd47db8d19efeb06b2adf0095a
#
_entry.id   82cfd2fd47db8d19efeb06b2adf0095a
#
_cell.length_a   1.000
_cell.length_b   1.000
_cell.length_c   1.000
_cell.angle_alpha   90.00
_cell.angle_beta   90.00
_cell.angle_gamma   90.00
#
_symmetry.space_group_name_H-M   'P 1'
#
loop_
_entity.id
_entity.type
_entity.pdbx_description
1 polymer ?
#
loop_
_entity_poly.entity_id
_entity_poly.type
_entity_poly.pdbx_seq_one_letter_code
_entity_poly.pdbx_strand_id
1 'polypeptide(L)'
;TGNTDILFYHSLQQGAMAVDYGEVRVTDPARQLKTIVLQNGRWDNAVTAPRAEYVNTEGQSWKHCRQLIFDGGNEYHKFEMLDLSHTTMGLDSIFWDGSEAHAYVMADLPRPNYVYDESANGAFYIRNSDNIDNTFTSDYAWVHFLLQAPRQQGDVYLNGAWTQDSFLPPYRMEYNEAAKAYEGTVLLKQGYYSYRYVVVNADGTTKPVTTEGSFYQTRNKYQVLVYYKGVGDRTDRLLGYGEVMVKVES
;
A
#
# COMPACT_ATOMS: atom_id res chain seq x y z
N THR A 1 -12.51 26.38 8.22
CA THR A 1 -12.41 25.12 7.49
C THR A 1 -12.42 25.44 6.01
N GLY A 2 -11.26 25.50 5.38
CA GLY A 2 -11.14 25.72 3.96
C GLY A 2 -11.61 24.49 3.15
N ASN A 3 -12.08 24.73 1.93
CA ASN A 3 -12.36 23.66 0.99
C ASN A 3 -11.03 23.10 0.46
N THR A 4 -10.98 21.79 0.26
CA THR A 4 -9.84 21.12 -0.35
C THR A 4 -10.31 20.47 -1.64
N ASP A 5 -9.74 20.90 -2.75
CA ASP A 5 -9.95 20.30 -4.07
C ASP A 5 -8.76 19.41 -4.39
N ILE A 6 -9.06 18.19 -4.82
CA ILE A 6 -8.05 17.16 -5.10
C ILE A 6 -8.29 16.64 -6.49
N LEU A 7 -7.24 16.61 -7.29
CA LEU A 7 -7.27 16.06 -8.63
C LEU A 7 -5.99 15.25 -8.90
N PHE A 8 -6.15 14.03 -9.38
CA PHE A 8 -5.04 13.17 -9.82
C PHE A 8 -5.26 12.71 -11.25
N TYR A 9 -4.17 12.59 -12.00
CA TYR A 9 -4.15 12.21 -13.41
C TYR A 9 -3.24 11.01 -13.62
N HIS A 10 -3.64 10.10 -14.48
CA HIS A 10 -2.77 9.04 -14.98
C HIS A 10 -1.85 9.54 -16.09
N SER A 11 -0.62 9.08 -16.10
CA SER A 11 0.22 9.13 -17.28
C SER A 11 -0.14 7.97 -18.23
N LEU A 12 -0.41 8.29 -19.47
CA LEU A 12 -0.70 7.31 -20.53
C LEU A 12 0.57 6.83 -21.26
N GLN A 13 1.75 7.04 -20.72
CA GLN A 13 3.00 6.63 -21.37
C GLN A 13 3.09 5.11 -21.48
N GLN A 14 3.24 4.64 -22.70
CA GLN A 14 3.53 3.23 -22.97
C GLN A 14 5.02 2.95 -22.79
N GLY A 15 5.35 1.84 -22.11
CA GLY A 15 6.72 1.31 -22.02
C GLY A 15 7.62 1.97 -20.99
N ALA A 16 7.18 3.00 -20.28
CA ALA A 16 7.82 3.54 -19.09
C ALA A 16 6.96 3.25 -17.87
N MET A 17 7.53 3.38 -16.67
CA MET A 17 6.76 3.30 -15.44
C MET A 17 5.63 4.34 -15.48
N ALA A 18 4.40 3.90 -15.37
CA ALA A 18 3.27 4.79 -15.28
C ALA A 18 3.33 5.56 -13.96
N VAL A 19 2.98 6.84 -14.01
CA VAL A 19 2.95 7.71 -12.83
C VAL A 19 1.61 8.42 -12.73
N ASP A 20 1.19 8.68 -11.51
CA ASP A 20 0.04 9.52 -11.21
C ASP A 20 0.52 10.89 -10.75
N TYR A 21 -0.07 11.95 -11.29
CA TYR A 21 0.21 13.33 -10.94
C TYR A 21 -0.90 13.88 -10.03
N GLY A 22 -0.50 14.56 -8.98
CA GLY A 22 -1.43 15.19 -8.04
C GLY A 22 -1.52 16.71 -8.20
N GLU A 23 -2.71 17.21 -7.98
CA GLU A 23 -3.00 18.62 -7.78
C GLU A 23 -3.90 18.77 -6.55
N VAL A 24 -3.46 19.56 -5.58
CA VAL A 24 -4.22 19.84 -4.37
C VAL A 24 -4.34 21.35 -4.19
N ARG A 25 -5.55 21.82 -3.98
CA ARG A 25 -5.85 23.22 -3.67
C ARG A 25 -6.56 23.30 -2.33
N VAL A 26 -6.07 24.17 -1.46
CA VAL A 26 -6.66 24.43 -0.15
C VAL A 26 -7.01 25.90 -0.04
N THR A 27 -8.26 26.21 0.24
CA THR A 27 -8.75 27.59 0.37
C THR A 27 -8.52 28.10 1.79
N ASP A 28 -7.30 28.44 2.11
CA ASP A 28 -6.93 29.13 3.36
C ASP A 28 -5.64 29.93 3.16
N PRO A 29 -5.73 31.18 2.66
CA PRO A 29 -4.53 31.98 2.38
C PRO A 29 -3.85 32.52 3.65
N ALA A 30 -4.52 32.49 4.80
CA ALA A 30 -4.05 33.15 6.02
C ALA A 30 -3.10 32.27 6.87
N ARG A 31 -3.07 30.95 6.62
CA ARG A 31 -2.31 30.01 7.44
C ARG A 31 -1.21 29.31 6.66
N GLN A 32 -0.11 29.03 7.34
CA GLN A 32 0.87 28.08 6.83
C GLN A 32 0.37 26.65 7.05
N LEU A 33 0.08 25.96 5.96
CA LEU A 33 -0.45 24.61 5.97
C LEU A 33 0.61 23.61 5.55
N LYS A 34 0.57 22.42 6.15
CA LYS A 34 1.35 21.26 5.78
C LYS A 34 0.40 20.24 5.16
N THR A 35 0.70 19.80 3.96
CA THR A 35 -0.10 18.82 3.24
C THR A 35 0.66 17.50 3.13
N ILE A 36 0.03 16.41 3.56
CA ILE A 36 0.54 15.04 3.40
C ILE A 36 -0.40 14.32 2.45
N VAL A 37 0.17 13.66 1.44
CA VAL A 37 -0.57 12.86 0.47
C VAL A 37 -0.16 11.41 0.61
N LEU A 38 -1.15 10.53 0.75
CA LEU A 38 -1.00 9.08 0.83
C LEU A 38 -1.55 8.44 -0.43
N GLN A 39 -0.86 7.43 -0.93
CA GLN A 39 -1.36 6.52 -1.95
C GLN A 39 -1.82 5.23 -1.27
N ASN A 40 -3.09 4.84 -1.48
CA ASN A 40 -3.69 3.63 -0.94
C ASN A 40 -3.58 3.50 0.60
N GLY A 41 -3.54 4.61 1.31
CA GLY A 41 -3.43 4.64 2.76
C GLY A 41 -2.05 4.23 3.30
N ARG A 42 -1.02 4.17 2.46
CA ARG A 42 0.34 3.75 2.86
C ARG A 42 1.20 4.94 3.21
N TRP A 43 1.88 4.83 4.35
CA TRP A 43 2.78 5.88 4.87
C TRP A 43 4.22 5.75 4.36
N ASP A 44 4.61 4.59 3.86
CA ASP A 44 5.97 4.31 3.38
C ASP A 44 6.39 5.18 2.18
N ASN A 45 5.43 5.57 1.34
CA ASN A 45 5.64 6.48 0.21
C ASN A 45 4.86 7.79 0.35
N ALA A 46 4.44 8.13 1.56
CA ALA A 46 3.74 9.39 1.83
C ALA A 46 4.58 10.59 1.42
N VAL A 47 3.94 11.53 0.75
CA VAL A 47 4.58 12.76 0.29
C VAL A 47 4.11 13.93 1.17
N THR A 48 5.07 14.64 1.73
CA THR A 48 4.81 15.86 2.50
C THR A 48 5.16 17.08 1.65
N ALA A 49 4.18 17.93 1.36
CA ALA A 49 4.34 19.20 0.69
C ALA A 49 4.27 20.34 1.72
N PRO A 50 5.40 20.79 2.28
CA PRO A 50 5.42 21.81 3.36
C PRO A 50 5.16 23.23 2.87
N ARG A 51 5.30 23.47 1.59
CA ARG A 51 5.06 24.77 0.95
C ARG A 51 4.14 24.61 -0.23
N ALA A 52 3.14 25.47 -0.31
CA ALA A 52 2.33 25.61 -1.51
C ALA A 52 3.18 26.13 -2.67
N GLU A 53 2.94 25.62 -3.85
CA GLU A 53 3.53 26.10 -5.10
C GLU A 53 2.99 27.49 -5.45
N TYR A 54 1.70 27.69 -5.19
CA TYR A 54 1.03 28.99 -5.33
C TYR A 54 0.32 29.38 -4.05
N VAL A 55 0.48 30.62 -3.63
CA VAL A 55 -0.27 31.21 -2.52
C VAL A 55 -0.82 32.55 -3.01
N ASN A 56 -2.12 32.71 -2.97
CA ASN A 56 -2.82 33.92 -3.33
C ASN A 56 -4.06 34.13 -2.45
N THR A 57 -4.89 35.14 -2.75
CA THR A 57 -6.11 35.43 -2.00
C THR A 57 -7.17 34.35 -2.09
N GLU A 58 -7.10 33.45 -3.07
CA GLU A 58 -8.03 32.33 -3.24
C GLU A 58 -7.61 31.07 -2.50
N GLY A 59 -6.35 30.97 -2.09
CA GLY A 59 -5.84 29.83 -1.35
C GLY A 59 -4.42 29.43 -1.70
N GLN A 60 -4.07 28.22 -1.29
CA GLN A 60 -2.78 27.57 -1.52
C GLN A 60 -2.97 26.38 -2.45
N SER A 61 -2.04 26.16 -3.37
CA SER A 61 -2.13 25.01 -4.25
C SER A 61 -0.77 24.34 -4.50
N TRP A 62 -0.81 23.05 -4.74
CA TRP A 62 0.31 22.19 -5.10
C TRP A 62 -0.04 21.49 -6.41
N LYS A 63 0.78 21.66 -7.45
CA LYS A 63 0.56 21.09 -8.78
C LYS A 63 1.82 20.42 -9.28
N HIS A 64 1.69 19.27 -9.92
CA HIS A 64 2.69 18.61 -10.76
C HIS A 64 4.14 18.74 -10.25
N CYS A 65 4.33 19.05 -8.97
CA CYS A 65 5.65 19.11 -8.36
C CYS A 65 6.14 17.68 -8.07
N ARG A 66 7.44 17.54 -7.88
CA ARG A 66 8.03 16.22 -7.57
C ARG A 66 7.41 15.56 -6.34
N GLN A 67 6.88 16.36 -5.42
CA GLN A 67 6.23 15.88 -4.22
C GLN A 67 4.84 15.27 -4.47
N LEU A 68 4.22 15.53 -5.61
CA LEU A 68 2.89 15.03 -5.94
C LEU A 68 2.89 14.08 -7.15
N ILE A 69 4.00 13.38 -7.35
CA ILE A 69 4.15 12.35 -8.37
C ILE A 69 4.33 11.01 -7.67
N PHE A 70 3.48 10.06 -8.02
CA PHE A 70 3.48 8.69 -7.48
C PHE A 70 3.62 7.68 -8.62
N ASP A 71 4.30 6.57 -8.35
CA ASP A 71 4.28 5.44 -9.26
C ASP A 71 2.86 4.90 -9.38
N GLY A 72 2.44 4.57 -10.59
CA GLY A 72 1.13 3.96 -10.81
C GLY A 72 0.99 2.61 -10.11
N GLY A 73 2.07 1.85 -10.08
CA GLY A 73 2.13 0.55 -9.42
C GLY A 73 1.23 -0.49 -10.09
N ASN A 74 0.88 -1.52 -9.34
CA ASN A 74 -0.02 -2.57 -9.76
C ASN A 74 -1.06 -2.87 -8.68
N GLU A 75 -2.09 -3.63 -9.03
CA GLU A 75 -3.08 -4.11 -8.07
C GLU A 75 -2.40 -4.93 -6.97
N TYR A 76 -2.88 -4.78 -5.72
CA TYR A 76 -2.35 -5.53 -4.59
C TYR A 76 -2.64 -7.02 -4.74
N HIS A 77 -1.75 -7.85 -4.22
CA HIS A 77 -2.01 -9.27 -4.02
C HIS A 77 -3.02 -9.47 -2.90
N LYS A 78 -3.63 -10.64 -2.86
CA LYS A 78 -4.61 -10.99 -1.82
C LYS A 78 -4.70 -12.50 -1.63
N PHE A 79 -5.09 -12.89 -0.42
CA PHE A 79 -5.51 -14.25 -0.11
C PHE A 79 -6.57 -14.23 1.01
N GLU A 80 -7.29 -15.32 1.13
CA GLU A 80 -8.17 -15.60 2.25
C GLU A 80 -7.73 -16.88 2.95
N MET A 81 -7.73 -16.84 4.28
CA MET A 81 -7.50 -18.00 5.13
C MET A 81 -8.68 -18.09 6.11
N LEU A 82 -9.80 -18.66 5.63
CA LEU A 82 -11.05 -18.71 6.38
C LEU A 82 -11.23 -20.00 7.16
N ASP A 83 -10.56 -21.05 6.73
CA ASP A 83 -10.57 -22.39 7.34
C ASP A 83 -9.15 -22.93 7.34
N LEU A 84 -8.76 -23.61 8.42
CA LEU A 84 -7.44 -24.25 8.52
C LEU A 84 -7.44 -25.72 8.07
N SER A 85 -8.59 -26.25 7.66
CA SER A 85 -8.73 -27.59 7.08
C SER A 85 -8.87 -27.61 5.55
N HIS A 86 -9.19 -26.46 4.96
CA HIS A 86 -9.41 -26.32 3.51
C HIS A 86 -8.74 -25.05 2.98
N THR A 87 -8.19 -25.15 1.79
CA THR A 87 -7.69 -23.96 1.08
C THR A 87 -8.85 -23.07 0.62
N THR A 88 -8.66 -21.78 0.75
CA THR A 88 -9.55 -20.75 0.23
C THR A 88 -8.79 -19.90 -0.78
N MET A 89 -9.38 -18.78 -1.23
CA MET A 89 -8.81 -17.95 -2.29
C MET A 89 -7.33 -17.60 -2.04
N GLY A 90 -6.48 -17.84 -3.02
CA GLY A 90 -5.07 -17.47 -2.99
C GLY A 90 -4.16 -18.39 -2.17
N LEU A 91 -4.70 -19.45 -1.54
CA LEU A 91 -3.91 -20.45 -0.85
C LEU A 91 -3.65 -21.67 -1.74
N ASP A 92 -2.39 -22.09 -1.77
CA ASP A 92 -1.96 -23.33 -2.43
C ASP A 92 -2.25 -24.54 -1.56
N SER A 93 -1.85 -24.50 -0.30
CA SER A 93 -1.97 -25.62 0.61
C SER A 93 -2.06 -25.18 2.07
N ILE A 94 -2.62 -26.06 2.91
CA ILE A 94 -2.61 -25.95 4.36
C ILE A 94 -2.08 -27.25 4.94
N PHE A 95 -1.20 -27.15 5.92
CA PHE A 95 -0.53 -28.28 6.55
C PHE A 95 -0.53 -28.11 8.07
N TRP A 96 -0.78 -29.20 8.78
CA TRP A 96 -0.66 -29.30 10.23
C TRP A 96 0.60 -30.09 10.58
N ASP A 97 1.56 -29.49 11.29
CA ASP A 97 2.83 -30.10 11.64
C ASP A 97 2.81 -30.98 12.91
N GLY A 98 1.65 -31.06 13.55
CA GLY A 98 1.44 -31.73 14.83
C GLY A 98 1.29 -30.78 16.01
N SER A 99 1.63 -29.51 15.82
CA SER A 99 1.50 -28.45 16.85
C SER A 99 0.87 -27.16 16.33
N GLU A 100 1.17 -26.82 15.08
CA GLU A 100 0.75 -25.54 14.47
C GLU A 100 0.27 -25.73 13.03
N ALA A 101 -0.61 -24.84 12.60
CA ALA A 101 -1.08 -24.79 11.23
C ALA A 101 -0.12 -23.94 10.37
N HIS A 102 0.15 -24.43 9.16
CA HIS A 102 0.92 -23.74 8.15
C HIS A 102 0.08 -23.56 6.89
N ALA A 103 -0.06 -22.31 6.42
CA ALA A 103 -0.76 -21.98 5.19
C ALA A 103 0.25 -21.45 4.17
N TYR A 104 0.23 -22.00 2.98
CA TYR A 104 1.09 -21.58 1.88
C TYR A 104 0.28 -20.77 0.88
N VAL A 105 0.64 -19.50 0.72
CA VAL A 105 0.06 -18.63 -0.30
C VAL A 105 0.57 -19.08 -1.68
N MET A 106 -0.28 -19.05 -2.70
CA MET A 106 0.15 -19.26 -4.07
C MET A 106 1.32 -18.37 -4.41
N ALA A 107 2.32 -18.91 -5.12
CA ALA A 107 3.51 -18.15 -5.49
C ALA A 107 3.15 -16.91 -6.29
N ASP A 108 3.66 -15.75 -5.87
CA ASP A 108 3.52 -14.50 -6.60
C ASP A 108 4.54 -14.45 -7.73
N LEU A 109 4.04 -14.49 -8.96
CA LEU A 109 4.82 -14.52 -10.19
C LEU A 109 5.03 -13.11 -10.75
N PRO A 110 6.05 -12.92 -11.63
CA PRO A 110 6.22 -11.66 -12.35
C PRO A 110 4.96 -11.24 -13.11
N ARG A 111 4.61 -9.98 -13.03
CA ARG A 111 3.42 -9.39 -13.67
C ARG A 111 3.81 -8.39 -14.77
N PRO A 112 4.20 -8.85 -15.96
CA PRO A 112 4.66 -7.99 -17.06
C PRO A 112 3.53 -7.19 -17.73
N ASN A 113 2.29 -7.59 -17.51
CA ASN A 113 1.10 -6.96 -18.07
C ASN A 113 0.09 -6.66 -16.96
N TYR A 114 -0.69 -5.59 -17.17
CA TYR A 114 -1.80 -5.31 -16.28
C TYR A 114 -2.91 -6.36 -16.44
N VAL A 115 -3.34 -6.87 -15.31
CA VAL A 115 -4.54 -7.71 -15.21
C VAL A 115 -5.43 -7.10 -14.14
N TYR A 116 -6.64 -6.75 -14.53
CA TYR A 116 -7.62 -6.25 -13.57
C TYR A 116 -7.89 -7.30 -12.50
N ASP A 117 -7.69 -6.92 -11.25
CA ASP A 117 -8.05 -7.72 -10.09
C ASP A 117 -8.52 -6.79 -8.98
N GLU A 118 -9.73 -6.97 -8.51
CA GLU A 118 -10.25 -6.14 -7.43
C GLU A 118 -9.54 -6.50 -6.12
N SER A 119 -8.73 -5.58 -5.62
CA SER A 119 -8.04 -5.70 -4.35
C SER A 119 -8.55 -4.68 -3.34
N ALA A 120 -8.28 -4.92 -2.06
CA ALA A 120 -8.63 -4.00 -0.99
C ALA A 120 -7.52 -2.97 -0.68
N ASN A 121 -6.59 -2.75 -1.62
CA ASN A 121 -5.48 -1.80 -1.49
C ASN A 121 -4.69 -1.93 -0.17
N GLY A 122 -4.40 -3.16 0.23
CA GLY A 122 -3.66 -3.48 1.44
C GLY A 122 -4.50 -3.61 2.71
N ALA A 123 -5.81 -3.49 2.65
CA ALA A 123 -6.68 -3.73 3.80
C ALA A 123 -6.71 -5.22 4.20
N PHE A 124 -7.14 -5.49 5.42
CA PHE A 124 -7.34 -6.85 5.92
C PHE A 124 -8.58 -6.93 6.80
N TYR A 125 -9.12 -8.13 6.92
CA TYR A 125 -10.28 -8.41 7.77
C TYR A 125 -10.07 -9.74 8.50
N ILE A 126 -10.16 -9.72 9.83
CA ILE A 126 -10.18 -10.95 10.64
C ILE A 126 -11.53 -11.63 10.44
N ARG A 127 -11.50 -12.84 9.92
CA ARG A 127 -12.70 -13.59 9.57
C ARG A 127 -12.40 -15.08 9.49
N ASN A 128 -13.36 -15.89 9.90
CA ASN A 128 -13.35 -17.34 9.68
C ASN A 128 -14.63 -17.81 8.95
N SER A 129 -14.67 -19.07 8.57
CA SER A 129 -15.80 -19.66 7.82
C SER A 129 -17.13 -19.61 8.60
N ASP A 130 -17.09 -19.70 9.91
CA ASP A 130 -18.30 -19.68 10.75
C ASP A 130 -18.90 -18.27 10.84
N ASN A 131 -18.07 -17.25 10.64
CA ASN A 131 -18.43 -15.84 10.68
C ASN A 131 -19.19 -15.43 11.97
N ILE A 132 -18.87 -16.09 13.08
CA ILE A 132 -19.42 -15.81 14.40
C ILE A 132 -18.27 -15.34 15.28
N ASP A 133 -18.39 -14.13 15.84
CA ASP A 133 -17.39 -13.53 16.73
C ASP A 133 -15.93 -13.67 16.21
N ASN A 134 -15.73 -13.26 14.96
CA ASN A 134 -14.49 -13.47 14.20
C ASN A 134 -13.20 -13.12 14.97
N THR A 135 -13.27 -12.12 15.83
CA THR A 135 -12.09 -11.66 16.57
C THR A 135 -11.61 -12.69 17.59
N PHE A 136 -12.53 -13.40 18.25
CA PHE A 136 -12.19 -14.35 19.32
C PHE A 136 -12.11 -15.80 18.84
N THR A 137 -12.91 -16.17 17.83
CA THR A 137 -12.99 -17.57 17.37
C THR A 137 -12.05 -17.90 16.22
N SER A 138 -11.37 -16.92 15.64
CA SER A 138 -10.41 -17.15 14.57
C SER A 138 -9.05 -17.63 15.13
N ASP A 139 -8.49 -18.63 14.51
CA ASP A 139 -7.20 -19.23 14.89
C ASP A 139 -6.03 -18.61 14.11
N TYR A 140 -4.82 -18.95 14.53
CA TYR A 140 -3.58 -18.50 13.90
C TYR A 140 -2.96 -19.61 13.07
N ALA A 141 -2.26 -19.22 12.01
CA ALA A 141 -1.37 -20.08 11.24
C ALA A 141 -0.09 -19.33 10.85
N TRP A 142 0.98 -20.09 10.66
CA TRP A 142 2.18 -19.61 9.99
C TRP A 142 1.90 -19.53 8.51
N VAL A 143 1.86 -18.31 7.97
CA VAL A 143 1.57 -18.05 6.56
C VAL A 143 2.89 -17.88 5.81
N HIS A 144 3.09 -18.72 4.79
CA HIS A 144 4.29 -18.75 3.97
C HIS A 144 4.03 -18.04 2.64
N PHE A 145 4.88 -17.06 2.34
CA PHE A 145 4.85 -16.25 1.13
C PHE A 145 6.04 -16.61 0.24
N LEU A 146 5.81 -16.67 -1.06
CA LEU A 146 6.83 -16.90 -2.07
C LEU A 146 6.68 -15.88 -3.20
N LEU A 147 7.71 -15.05 -3.39
CA LEU A 147 7.78 -14.08 -4.49
C LEU A 147 8.86 -14.51 -5.48
N GLN A 148 8.47 -14.87 -6.68
CA GLN A 148 9.40 -15.17 -7.76
C GLN A 148 9.90 -13.87 -8.40
N ALA A 149 11.06 -13.43 -7.99
CA ALA A 149 11.70 -12.22 -8.45
C ALA A 149 13.23 -12.36 -8.39
N PRO A 150 13.99 -11.66 -9.26
CA PRO A 150 15.44 -11.59 -9.10
C PRO A 150 15.79 -10.84 -7.82
N ARG A 151 16.99 -11.10 -7.30
CA ARG A 151 17.51 -10.39 -6.13
C ARG A 151 17.46 -8.88 -6.34
N GLN A 152 16.89 -8.17 -5.42
CA GLN A 152 16.80 -6.71 -5.41
C GLN A 152 18.05 -6.11 -4.72
N GLN A 153 18.32 -4.83 -4.95
CA GLN A 153 19.45 -4.14 -4.31
C GLN A 153 19.17 -3.77 -2.86
N GLY A 154 17.91 -3.61 -2.48
CA GLY A 154 17.47 -3.34 -1.11
C GLY A 154 16.81 -4.56 -0.48
N ASP A 155 16.36 -4.41 0.76
CA ASP A 155 15.61 -5.43 1.48
C ASP A 155 14.16 -5.46 1.02
N VAL A 156 13.61 -6.63 0.82
CA VAL A 156 12.21 -6.82 0.40
C VAL A 156 11.34 -7.11 1.61
N TYR A 157 10.22 -6.40 1.71
CA TYR A 157 9.24 -6.55 2.79
C TYR A 157 7.84 -6.77 2.26
N LEU A 158 7.06 -7.55 2.98
CA LEU A 158 5.60 -7.54 2.89
C LEU A 158 5.05 -6.23 3.45
N ASN A 159 4.07 -5.66 2.79
CA ASN A 159 3.45 -4.40 3.20
C ASN A 159 1.93 -4.44 2.98
N GLY A 160 1.22 -3.93 3.95
CA GLY A 160 -0.22 -3.76 3.97
C GLY A 160 -0.65 -3.10 5.27
N ALA A 161 -1.94 -2.88 5.48
CA ALA A 161 -2.46 -2.31 6.72
C ALA A 161 -2.12 -3.21 7.94
N TRP A 162 -2.07 -4.51 7.74
CA TRP A 162 -1.75 -5.50 8.77
C TRP A 162 -0.28 -5.51 9.20
N THR A 163 0.62 -4.91 8.42
CA THR A 163 2.02 -4.66 8.84
C THR A 163 2.19 -3.28 9.49
N GLN A 164 1.11 -2.50 9.62
CA GLN A 164 1.11 -1.14 10.16
C GLN A 164 2.10 -0.20 9.44
N ASP A 165 2.35 -0.42 8.15
CA ASP A 165 3.35 0.26 7.33
C ASP A 165 4.76 0.29 7.95
N SER A 166 5.07 -0.71 8.78
CA SER A 166 6.35 -0.84 9.46
C SER A 166 7.19 -1.93 8.83
N PHE A 167 8.47 -1.63 8.57
CA PHE A 167 9.43 -2.58 8.03
C PHE A 167 10.14 -3.34 9.14
N LEU A 168 9.37 -4.14 9.86
CA LEU A 168 9.85 -4.95 10.98
C LEU A 168 10.39 -6.31 10.50
N PRO A 169 11.32 -6.92 11.24
CA PRO A 169 11.91 -8.20 10.87
C PRO A 169 10.92 -9.32 10.51
N PRO A 170 9.75 -9.46 11.17
CA PRO A 170 8.78 -10.49 10.80
C PRO A 170 8.21 -10.37 9.39
N TYR A 171 8.26 -9.19 8.78
CA TYR A 171 7.73 -8.92 7.44
C TYR A 171 8.80 -8.91 6.36
N ARG A 172 10.08 -9.09 6.74
CA ARG A 172 11.19 -9.15 5.82
C ARG A 172 11.19 -10.49 5.08
N MET A 173 11.40 -10.39 3.76
CA MET A 173 11.56 -11.55 2.89
C MET A 173 13.04 -11.91 2.75
N GLU A 174 13.35 -13.19 2.83
CA GLU A 174 14.70 -13.70 2.62
C GLU A 174 14.87 -14.25 1.19
N TYR A 175 15.97 -13.91 0.55
CA TYR A 175 16.25 -14.39 -0.80
C TYR A 175 16.84 -15.79 -0.80
N ASN A 176 16.17 -16.73 -1.45
CA ASN A 176 16.66 -18.10 -1.68
C ASN A 176 17.35 -18.17 -3.04
N GLU A 177 18.69 -18.29 -3.03
CA GLU A 177 19.51 -18.35 -4.25
C GLU A 177 19.20 -19.58 -5.13
N ALA A 178 18.86 -20.71 -4.51
CA ALA A 178 18.54 -21.94 -5.25
C ALA A 178 17.19 -21.84 -5.94
N ALA A 179 16.19 -21.27 -5.27
CA ALA A 179 14.85 -21.08 -5.81
C ALA A 179 14.75 -19.82 -6.69
N LYS A 180 15.71 -18.90 -6.61
CA LYS A 180 15.65 -17.55 -7.22
C LYS A 180 14.37 -16.82 -6.88
N ALA A 181 14.01 -16.88 -5.61
CA ALA A 181 12.77 -16.33 -5.08
C ALA A 181 12.98 -15.77 -3.69
N TYR A 182 12.09 -14.86 -3.28
CA TYR A 182 11.99 -14.39 -1.90
C TYR A 182 10.99 -15.23 -1.13
N GLU A 183 11.35 -15.62 0.07
CA GLU A 183 10.53 -16.39 0.98
C GLU A 183 10.32 -15.62 2.29
N GLY A 184 9.12 -15.72 2.85
CA GLY A 184 8.79 -15.09 4.13
C GLY A 184 7.71 -15.87 4.86
N THR A 185 7.74 -15.82 6.19
CA THR A 185 6.78 -16.51 7.03
C THR A 185 6.30 -15.58 8.12
N VAL A 186 4.98 -15.43 8.24
CA VAL A 186 4.35 -14.52 9.20
C VAL A 186 3.24 -15.27 9.94
N LEU A 187 3.17 -15.10 11.25
CA LEU A 187 2.06 -15.61 12.05
C LEU A 187 0.84 -14.69 11.88
N LEU A 188 -0.21 -15.18 11.23
CA LEU A 188 -1.42 -14.43 10.95
C LEU A 188 -2.67 -15.16 11.47
N LYS A 189 -3.65 -14.37 11.86
CA LYS A 189 -4.97 -14.85 12.22
C LYS A 189 -5.79 -15.15 10.97
N GLN A 190 -6.75 -16.08 11.05
CA GLN A 190 -7.69 -16.32 9.95
C GLN A 190 -8.33 -15.01 9.47
N GLY A 191 -8.40 -14.83 8.16
CA GLY A 191 -8.95 -13.62 7.58
C GLY A 191 -8.66 -13.45 6.10
N TYR A 192 -9.06 -12.29 5.61
CA TYR A 192 -8.69 -11.77 4.30
C TYR A 192 -7.52 -10.81 4.44
N TYR A 193 -6.52 -10.93 3.58
CA TYR A 193 -5.32 -10.10 3.58
C TYR A 193 -5.01 -9.60 2.18
N SER A 194 -4.90 -8.28 2.04
CA SER A 194 -4.37 -7.62 0.85
C SER A 194 -2.96 -7.11 1.13
N TYR A 195 -2.03 -7.29 0.19
CA TYR A 195 -0.63 -6.99 0.41
C TYR A 195 0.11 -6.66 -0.89
N ARG A 196 1.27 -6.06 -0.73
CA ARG A 196 2.26 -5.84 -1.78
C ARG A 196 3.66 -6.10 -1.26
N TYR A 197 4.63 -6.11 -2.15
CA TYR A 197 6.05 -6.19 -1.81
C TYR A 197 6.72 -4.85 -2.04
N VAL A 198 7.56 -4.45 -1.08
CA VAL A 198 8.27 -3.17 -1.11
C VAL A 198 9.75 -3.41 -0.93
N VAL A 199 10.56 -2.80 -1.79
CA VAL A 199 12.02 -2.74 -1.62
C VAL A 199 12.37 -1.52 -0.79
N VAL A 200 13.06 -1.74 0.31
CA VAL A 200 13.59 -0.67 1.17
C VAL A 200 15.08 -0.53 0.90
N ASN A 201 15.48 0.63 0.39
CA ASN A 201 16.88 0.94 0.12
C ASN A 201 17.64 1.31 1.41
N ALA A 202 18.96 1.30 1.33
CA ALA A 202 19.82 1.63 2.48
C ALA A 202 19.60 3.06 3.02
N ASP A 203 19.14 3.99 2.19
CA ASP A 203 18.79 5.37 2.57
C ASP A 203 17.35 5.52 3.15
N GLY A 204 16.63 4.40 3.28
CA GLY A 204 15.24 4.37 3.77
C GLY A 204 14.20 4.69 2.72
N THR A 205 14.57 5.00 1.48
CA THR A 205 13.61 5.17 0.39
C THR A 205 13.02 3.83 -0.02
N THR A 206 11.79 3.85 -0.51
CA THR A 206 11.05 2.66 -0.91
C THR A 206 10.73 2.67 -2.40
N LYS A 207 10.63 1.50 -2.99
CA LYS A 207 10.20 1.30 -4.37
C LYS A 207 9.50 -0.05 -4.54
N PRO A 208 8.66 -0.22 -5.58
CA PRO A 208 8.13 -1.53 -5.93
C PRO A 208 9.23 -2.52 -6.30
N VAL A 209 8.96 -3.80 -6.12
CA VAL A 209 9.81 -4.88 -6.66
C VAL A 209 9.74 -4.84 -8.18
N THR A 210 10.86 -5.07 -8.87
CA THR A 210 10.97 -4.92 -10.33
C THR A 210 10.02 -5.78 -11.15
N THR A 211 9.54 -6.89 -10.59
CA THR A 211 8.61 -7.82 -11.26
C THR A 211 7.14 -7.44 -11.10
N GLU A 212 6.82 -6.44 -10.28
CA GLU A 212 5.43 -6.02 -10.03
C GLU A 212 4.83 -5.20 -11.18
N GLY A 213 5.67 -4.52 -11.96
CA GLY A 213 5.23 -3.61 -13.00
C GLY A 213 4.64 -2.30 -12.46
N SER A 214 4.32 -1.40 -13.39
CA SER A 214 3.67 -0.13 -13.06
C SER A 214 2.77 0.27 -14.23
N PHE A 215 1.46 0.35 -13.97
CA PHE A 215 0.45 0.47 -15.01
C PHE A 215 -0.50 1.63 -14.73
N TYR A 216 -0.87 2.38 -15.77
CA TYR A 216 -1.83 3.48 -15.66
C TYR A 216 -3.26 2.99 -15.39
N GLN A 217 -3.55 1.74 -15.68
CA GLN A 217 -4.85 1.11 -15.39
C GLN A 217 -5.07 0.82 -13.91
N THR A 218 -3.98 0.79 -13.13
CA THR A 218 -4.05 0.49 -11.69
C THR A 218 -4.94 1.48 -10.97
N ARG A 219 -5.85 0.97 -10.16
CA ARG A 219 -6.74 1.79 -9.35
C ARG A 219 -6.03 2.22 -8.08
N ASN A 220 -5.73 3.50 -8.00
CA ASN A 220 -5.09 4.09 -6.84
C ASN A 220 -6.05 5.05 -6.12
N LYS A 221 -6.06 4.96 -4.81
CA LYS A 221 -6.77 5.87 -3.93
C LYS A 221 -5.77 6.85 -3.31
N TYR A 222 -6.04 8.13 -3.47
CA TYR A 222 -5.23 9.18 -2.87
C TYR A 222 -5.99 9.84 -1.73
N GLN A 223 -5.32 9.97 -0.59
CA GLN A 223 -5.82 10.66 0.58
C GLN A 223 -4.93 11.86 0.86
N VAL A 224 -5.55 12.99 1.10
CA VAL A 224 -4.88 14.26 1.40
C VAL A 224 -5.23 14.67 2.82
N LEU A 225 -4.20 14.86 3.63
CA LEU A 225 -4.28 15.31 5.01
C LEU A 225 -3.69 16.71 5.09
N VAL A 226 -4.48 17.67 5.56
CA VAL A 226 -4.05 19.06 5.72
C VAL A 226 -3.90 19.38 7.19
N TYR A 227 -2.71 19.76 7.59
CA TYR A 227 -2.36 20.09 8.96
C TYR A 227 -2.02 21.56 9.14
N TYR A 228 -2.31 22.07 10.31
CA TYR A 228 -1.92 23.41 10.77
C TYR A 228 -1.31 23.33 12.16
N LYS A 229 -0.28 24.15 12.38
CA LYS A 229 0.32 24.35 13.69
C LYS A 229 0.30 25.85 14.00
N GLY A 230 -0.49 26.27 14.99
CA GLY A 230 -0.56 27.63 15.45
C GLY A 230 0.61 28.00 16.36
N VAL A 231 0.79 29.29 16.58
CA VAL A 231 1.77 29.81 17.53
C VAL A 231 1.37 29.33 18.94
N GLY A 232 2.27 28.61 19.61
CA GLY A 232 2.02 28.04 20.93
C GLY A 232 1.43 26.63 20.91
N ASP A 233 1.06 26.07 19.76
CA ASP A 233 0.62 24.68 19.67
C ASP A 233 1.81 23.73 19.83
N ARG A 234 1.60 22.67 20.62
CA ARG A 234 2.61 21.62 20.80
C ARG A 234 2.63 20.61 19.66
N THR A 235 1.49 20.41 19.01
CA THR A 235 1.29 19.42 17.95
C THR A 235 0.58 20.03 16.75
N ASP A 236 0.77 19.40 15.59
CA ASP A 236 -0.02 19.71 14.40
C ASP A 236 -1.48 19.30 14.61
N ARG A 237 -2.40 20.08 14.09
CA ARG A 237 -3.85 19.80 14.08
C ARG A 237 -4.29 19.44 12.68
N LEU A 238 -5.01 18.33 12.54
CA LEU A 238 -5.65 17.97 11.28
C LEU A 238 -6.83 18.92 11.03
N LEU A 239 -6.74 19.74 9.98
CA LEU A 239 -7.79 20.69 9.58
C LEU A 239 -8.67 20.17 8.46
N GLY A 240 -8.12 19.37 7.58
CA GLY A 240 -8.82 18.90 6.40
C GLY A 240 -8.40 17.50 6.00
N TYR A 241 -9.35 16.78 5.44
CA TYR A 241 -9.17 15.48 4.83
C TYR A 241 -9.97 15.42 3.53
N GLY A 242 -9.39 14.80 2.52
CA GLY A 242 -10.08 14.50 1.29
C GLY A 242 -9.51 13.24 0.66
N GLU A 243 -10.31 12.58 -0.16
CA GLU A 243 -9.86 11.42 -0.92
C GLU A 243 -10.40 11.41 -2.34
N VAL A 244 -9.65 10.82 -3.24
CA VAL A 244 -10.05 10.60 -4.62
C VAL A 244 -9.55 9.25 -5.10
N MET A 245 -10.39 8.55 -5.87
CA MET A 245 -10.01 7.33 -6.57
C MET A 245 -9.64 7.66 -8.01
N VAL A 246 -8.44 7.28 -8.41
CA VAL A 246 -7.96 7.38 -9.80
C VAL A 246 -8.07 6.01 -10.43
N LYS A 247 -8.84 5.92 -11.49
CA LYS A 247 -9.08 4.70 -12.28
C LYS A 247 -9.30 5.07 -13.74
N VAL A 248 -9.00 4.16 -14.63
CA VAL A 248 -9.41 4.31 -16.04
C VAL A 248 -10.92 4.09 -16.10
N GLU A 249 -11.65 5.04 -16.69
CA GLU A 249 -13.05 4.83 -17.01
C GLU A 249 -13.12 3.83 -18.19
N SER A 250 -13.87 2.76 -17.97
CA SER A 250 -14.13 1.72 -18.98
C SER A 250 -15.15 2.17 -20.02
#